data_06a125b23131b6059d14f3bf3f69ecb4
#
_entry.id   06a125b23131b6059d14f3bf3f69ecb4
#
_cell.length_a   1.000
_cell.length_b   1.000
_cell.length_c   1.000
_cell.angle_alpha   90.00
_cell.angle_beta   90.00
_cell.angle_gamma   90.00
#
_symmetry.space_group_name_H-M   'P 1'
#
loop_
_entity.id
_entity.type
_entity.pdbx_description
1 polymer ?
#
loop_
_entity_poly.entity_id
_entity_poly.type
_entity_poly.pdbx_seq_one_letter_code
_entity_poly.pdbx_strand_id
1 'polypeptide(L)' 'MEVTKIWLTPTEIWVQTADGRQACERFADYAALRDATPAEREQYTLSPYGIHWEHLDEDLCFEGFFQPKTIGVA' A
#
# COMPACT_ATOMS: atom_id res chain seq x y z
N MET A 1 13.65 -2.37 7.46
CA MET A 1 13.30 -2.28 6.01
C MET A 1 13.17 -0.81 5.64
N GLU A 2 13.85 -0.39 4.62
CA GLU A 2 13.79 1.00 4.18
C GLU A 2 13.12 1.07 2.81
N VAL A 3 11.99 1.76 2.73
CA VAL A 3 11.28 1.97 1.47
C VAL A 3 11.77 3.28 0.86
N THR A 4 12.23 3.21 -0.39
CA THR A 4 12.81 4.36 -1.07
C THR A 4 11.96 4.90 -2.21
N LYS A 5 10.99 4.11 -2.70
CA LYS A 5 10.09 4.51 -3.77
C LYS A 5 8.70 4.02 -3.53
N ILE A 6 7.72 4.83 -3.91
CA ILE A 6 6.31 4.46 -3.89
C ILE A 6 5.71 4.97 -5.18
N TRP A 7 4.92 4.15 -5.85
CA TRP A 7 4.17 4.59 -7.02
C TRP A 7 2.85 3.86 -7.11
N LEU A 8 1.90 4.46 -7.79
CA LEU A 8 0.56 3.92 -7.94
C LEU A 8 0.30 3.58 -9.39
N THR A 9 -0.45 2.48 -9.58
CA THR A 9 -1.05 2.15 -10.86
C THR A 9 -2.56 2.32 -10.70
N PRO A 10 -3.36 2.14 -11.76
CA PRO A 10 -4.82 2.22 -11.59
C PRO A 10 -5.40 1.23 -10.59
N THR A 11 -4.72 0.12 -10.32
CA THR A 11 -5.25 -0.94 -9.46
C THR A 11 -4.40 -1.26 -8.24
N GLU A 12 -3.17 -0.72 -8.15
CA GLU A 12 -2.22 -1.14 -7.12
C GLU A 12 -1.39 0.01 -6.59
N ILE A 13 -0.86 -0.16 -5.40
CA ILE A 13 0.18 0.71 -4.89
C ILE A 13 1.43 -0.14 -4.67
N TRP A 14 2.55 0.35 -5.17
CA TRP A 14 3.82 -0.35 -5.13
C TRP A 14 4.82 0.35 -4.24
N VAL A 15 5.68 -0.45 -3.62
CA VAL A 15 6.82 0.06 -2.84
C VAL A 15 8.08 -0.64 -3.30
N GLN A 16 9.20 0.05 -3.16
CA GLN A 16 10.52 -0.54 -3.41
C GLN A 16 11.43 -0.21 -2.24
N THR A 17 12.17 -1.20 -1.78
CA THR A 17 13.11 -1.03 -0.68
C THR A 17 14.49 -0.62 -1.21
N ALA A 18 15.35 -0.17 -0.29
CA ALA A 18 16.70 0.26 -0.64
C ALA A 18 17.53 -0.86 -1.27
N ASP A 19 17.25 -2.11 -0.91
CA ASP A 19 17.94 -3.27 -1.47
C ASP A 19 17.30 -3.79 -2.76
N GLY A 20 16.32 -3.06 -3.31
CA GLY A 20 15.75 -3.34 -4.63
C GLY A 20 14.56 -4.27 -4.64
N ARG A 21 14.08 -4.73 -3.50
CA ARG A 21 12.87 -5.55 -3.47
C ARG A 21 11.65 -4.70 -3.75
N GLN A 22 10.70 -5.27 -4.46
CA GLN A 22 9.45 -4.59 -4.80
C GLN A 22 8.26 -5.44 -4.38
N ALA A 23 7.19 -4.78 -3.98
CA ALA A 23 5.94 -5.45 -3.62
C ALA A 23 4.79 -4.49 -3.82
N CYS A 24 3.58 -5.02 -3.92
CA CYS A 24 2.40 -4.19 -4.10
C CYS A 24 1.22 -4.70 -3.27
N GLU A 25 0.27 -3.81 -3.08
CA GLU A 25 -1.04 -4.13 -2.54
C GLU A 25 -2.08 -3.68 -3.54
N ARG A 26 -3.14 -4.46 -3.69
CA ARG A 26 -4.23 -4.09 -4.58
C ARG A 26 -5.23 -3.23 -3.82
N PHE A 27 -5.67 -2.14 -4.45
CA PHE A 27 -6.68 -1.28 -3.83
C PHE A 27 -7.97 -2.05 -3.56
N ALA A 28 -8.29 -3.02 -4.41
CA ALA A 28 -9.53 -3.79 -4.27
C ALA A 28 -9.60 -4.60 -2.97
N ASP A 29 -8.46 -4.84 -2.33
CA ASP A 29 -8.41 -5.61 -1.09
C ASP A 29 -8.76 -4.76 0.14
N TYR A 30 -8.90 -3.45 -0.03
CA TYR A 30 -9.15 -2.52 1.06
C TYR A 30 -10.34 -1.65 0.69
N ALA A 31 -11.46 -1.83 1.39
CA ALA A 31 -12.73 -1.20 1.00
C ALA A 31 -12.62 0.31 0.79
N ALA A 32 -11.95 1.01 1.69
CA ALA A 32 -11.82 2.47 1.57
C ALA A 32 -11.01 2.87 0.34
N LEU A 33 -9.97 2.12 0.02
CA LEU A 33 -9.14 2.39 -1.16
C LEU A 33 -9.82 1.95 -2.44
N ARG A 34 -10.54 0.83 -2.39
CA ARG A 34 -11.29 0.34 -3.54
C ARG A 34 -12.32 1.38 -4.00
N ASP A 35 -13.01 2.01 -3.04
CA ASP A 35 -14.08 2.94 -3.34
C ASP A 35 -13.59 4.38 -3.53
N ALA A 36 -12.30 4.64 -3.33
CA ALA A 36 -11.74 5.97 -3.49
C ALA A 36 -11.46 6.29 -4.96
N THR A 37 -11.41 7.59 -5.27
CA THR A 37 -11.02 8.05 -6.60
C THR A 37 -9.50 7.95 -6.74
N PRO A 38 -8.99 7.96 -7.98
CA PRO A 38 -7.52 8.00 -8.16
C PRO A 38 -6.87 9.18 -7.46
N ALA A 39 -7.52 10.34 -7.47
CA ALA A 39 -6.99 11.52 -6.80
C ALA A 39 -6.90 11.32 -5.29
N GLU A 40 -7.91 10.69 -4.70
CA GLU A 40 -7.91 10.41 -3.28
C GLU A 40 -6.82 9.42 -2.89
N ARG A 41 -6.58 8.43 -3.76
CA ARG A 41 -5.53 7.43 -3.51
C ARG A 41 -4.13 8.04 -3.50
N GLU A 42 -3.94 9.17 -4.14
CA GLU A 42 -2.65 9.85 -4.16
C GLU A 42 -2.47 10.78 -2.97
N GLN A 43 -3.48 11.00 -2.17
CA GLN A 43 -3.42 11.91 -1.03
C GLN A 43 -3.05 11.15 0.25
N TYR A 44 -1.88 10.53 0.23
CA TYR A 44 -1.38 9.80 1.38
C TYR A 44 -0.24 10.54 2.05
N THR A 45 0.02 10.17 3.30
CA THR A 45 1.19 10.62 4.03
C THR A 45 2.04 9.42 4.36
N LEU A 46 3.32 9.63 4.62
CA LEU A 46 4.27 8.57 4.88
C LEU A 46 4.78 8.66 6.31
N SER A 47 5.01 7.49 6.90
CA SER A 47 5.71 7.34 8.16
C SER A 47 6.83 6.32 7.93
N PRO A 48 7.74 6.15 8.90
CA PRO A 48 8.77 5.11 8.78
C PRO A 48 8.19 3.71 8.64
N TYR A 49 6.93 3.51 9.01
CA TYR A 49 6.33 2.19 9.05
C TYR A 49 5.33 1.92 7.94
N GLY A 50 4.86 2.95 7.25
CA GLY A 50 3.85 2.71 6.25
C GLY A 50 3.26 3.95 5.62
N ILE A 51 2.12 3.74 4.98
CA ILE A 51 1.38 4.73 4.21
C ILE A 51 0.04 4.95 4.89
N HIS A 52 -0.34 6.21 5.06
CA HIS A 52 -1.58 6.55 5.74
C HIS A 52 -2.43 7.48 4.87
N TRP A 53 -3.71 7.17 4.78
CA TRP A 53 -4.72 8.02 4.13
C TRP A 53 -5.65 8.55 5.22
N GLU A 54 -5.39 9.76 5.66
CA GLU A 54 -6.14 10.34 6.78
C GLU A 54 -7.62 10.49 6.44
N HIS A 55 -7.91 11.00 5.25
CA HIS A 55 -9.30 11.24 4.85
C HIS A 55 -10.08 9.96 4.57
N LEU A 56 -9.41 8.84 4.40
CA LEU A 56 -10.04 7.54 4.18
C LEU A 56 -9.98 6.66 5.41
N ASP A 57 -9.27 7.12 6.44
CA ASP A 57 -9.03 6.35 7.67
C ASP A 57 -8.46 4.97 7.35
N GLU A 58 -7.44 4.94 6.50
CA GLU A 58 -6.82 3.69 6.05
C GLU A 58 -5.31 3.76 6.19
N ASP A 59 -4.70 2.62 6.53
CA ASP A 59 -3.27 2.46 6.70
C ASP A 59 -2.79 1.19 6.02
N LEU A 60 -1.60 1.26 5.42
CA LEU A 60 -0.91 0.08 4.94
C LEU A 60 0.51 0.10 5.50
N CYS A 61 0.91 -0.93 6.23
CA CYS A 61 2.27 -0.98 6.73
C CYS A 61 3.20 -1.58 5.67
N PHE A 62 4.42 -1.06 5.59
CA PHE A 62 5.40 -1.54 4.61
C PHE A 62 5.69 -3.02 4.78
N GLU A 63 5.77 -3.46 6.01
CA GLU A 63 6.04 -4.87 6.30
C GLU A 63 4.97 -5.77 5.70
N GLY A 64 3.71 -5.33 5.74
CA GLY A 64 2.60 -6.10 5.19
C GLY A 64 2.69 -6.30 3.70
N PHE A 65 3.35 -5.39 2.96
CA PHE A 65 3.54 -5.55 1.52
C PHE A 65 4.35 -6.78 1.17
N PHE A 66 5.27 -7.16 2.05
CA PHE A 66 6.21 -8.25 1.80
C PHE A 66 5.83 -9.55 2.49
N GLN A 67 4.71 -9.59 3.17
CA GLN A 67 4.24 -10.80 3.81
C GLN A 67 3.45 -11.65 2.83
N PRO A 68 3.48 -12.98 2.98
CA PRO A 68 2.69 -13.84 2.12
C PRO A 68 1.21 -13.50 2.23
N LYS A 69 0.54 -13.45 1.09
CA LYS A 69 -0.90 -13.22 1.04
C LYS A 69 -1.59 -14.56 1.20
N THR A 70 -1.73 -15.01 2.41
CA THR A 70 -2.36 -16.26 2.71
C THR A 70 -3.86 -16.14 2.55
N ILE A 71 -4.45 -16.98 1.75
CA ILE A 71 -5.87 -16.95 1.48
C ILE A 71 -6.46 -18.29 1.83
N GLY A 72 -7.62 -18.25 2.47
CA GLY A 72 -8.38 -19.45 2.69
C GLY A 72 -7.58 -20.52 3.36
N VAL A 73 -6.92 -20.16 4.37
CA VAL A 73 -6.15 -21.11 5.11
C VAL A 73 -7.00 -22.27 5.52
N ALA A 74 -6.51 -23.37 5.21
CA ALA A 74 -7.20 -24.58 5.60
C ALA A 74 -7.23 -24.68 7.10
#